data_6d3bb3137684cb884f38a5df27c29c6e
#
_entry.id   6d3bb3137684cb884f38a5df27c29c6e
#
_cell.length_a   1.000
_cell.length_b   1.000
_cell.length_c   1.000
_cell.angle_alpha   90.00
_cell.angle_beta   90.00
_cell.angle_gamma   90.00
#
_symmetry.space_group_name_H-M   'P 1'
#
loop_
_entity.id
_entity.type
_entity.pdbx_description
1 polymer ?
#
loop_
_entity_poly.entity_id
_entity_poly.type
_entity_poly.pdbx_seq_one_letter_code
_entity_poly.pdbx_strand_id
1 'polypeptide(L)'
;MEHILYIFEGFRLDAGRRQLSSSGGVVVPLNSRAMEALLLLVSRAGELVTKKQMLEGVWPSAVVEENNINQCILAIRKSLGESAGSNRFIMTVTGRGYRFVAPVITQTRESADMP
;
A
#
# COMPACT_ATOMS: atom_id res chain seq x y z
N MET A 1 -2.43 -18.06 -14.05
CA MET A 1 -1.65 -17.29 -13.08
C MET A 1 -2.59 -16.54 -12.15
N GLU A 2 -2.27 -16.53 -10.86
CA GLU A 2 -3.14 -15.89 -9.87
C GLU A 2 -2.71 -14.47 -9.58
N HIS A 3 -3.70 -13.62 -9.42
CA HIS A 3 -3.49 -12.26 -8.97
C HIS A 3 -4.11 -12.09 -7.60
N ILE A 4 -3.42 -11.39 -6.73
CA ILE A 4 -3.98 -11.03 -5.44
C ILE A 4 -4.58 -9.65 -5.56
N LEU A 5 -5.83 -9.53 -5.13
CA LEU A 5 -6.57 -8.28 -5.12
C LEU A 5 -6.91 -7.94 -3.68
N TYR A 6 -6.49 -6.78 -3.24
CA TYR A 6 -6.83 -6.28 -1.91
C TYR A 6 -7.93 -5.23 -2.02
N ILE A 7 -8.94 -5.35 -1.18
CA ILE A 7 -10.08 -4.42 -1.19
C ILE A 7 -10.19 -3.78 0.19
N PHE A 8 -10.20 -2.47 0.23
CA PHE A 8 -10.32 -1.72 1.47
C PHE A 8 -10.99 -0.38 1.24
N GLU A 9 -12.00 -0.07 2.04
CA GLU A 9 -12.72 1.21 2.00
C GLU A 9 -13.12 1.64 0.58
N GLY A 10 -13.54 0.68 -0.24
CA GLY A 10 -13.93 0.96 -1.62
C GLY A 10 -12.79 1.00 -2.63
N PHE A 11 -11.54 0.97 -2.18
CA PHE A 11 -10.39 0.90 -3.07
C PHE A 11 -10.07 -0.54 -3.44
N ARG A 12 -9.49 -0.71 -4.62
CA ARG A 12 -9.00 -2.01 -5.08
C ARG A 12 -7.53 -1.88 -5.44
N LEU A 13 -6.72 -2.73 -4.85
CA LEU A 13 -5.28 -2.76 -5.10
C LEU A 13 -4.92 -4.09 -5.73
N ASP A 14 -4.57 -4.06 -7.02
CA ASP A 14 -4.21 -5.25 -7.77
C ASP A 14 -2.70 -5.43 -7.66
N ALA A 15 -2.28 -6.44 -6.90
CA ALA A 15 -0.86 -6.67 -6.66
C ALA A 15 -0.13 -7.11 -7.93
N GLY A 16 -0.79 -7.90 -8.77
CA GLY A 16 -0.18 -8.37 -10.00
C GLY A 16 0.06 -7.26 -11.01
N ARG A 17 -0.89 -6.35 -11.13
CA ARG A 17 -0.81 -5.23 -12.06
C ARG A 17 -0.20 -3.98 -11.46
N ARG A 18 0.03 -3.96 -10.17
CA ARG A 18 0.46 -2.79 -9.42
C ARG A 18 -0.43 -1.60 -9.76
N GLN A 19 -1.72 -1.78 -9.56
CA GLN A 19 -2.70 -0.76 -9.90
C GLN A 19 -3.67 -0.56 -8.76
N LEU A 20 -3.86 0.71 -8.41
CA LEU A 20 -4.83 1.11 -7.39
C LEU A 20 -6.00 1.78 -8.11
N SER A 21 -7.21 1.37 -7.77
CA SER A 21 -8.40 2.01 -8.32
C SER A 21 -9.42 2.29 -7.23
N SER A 22 -10.24 3.30 -7.46
CA SER A 22 -11.30 3.68 -6.54
C SER A 22 -12.54 2.82 -6.78
N SER A 23 -13.56 3.01 -5.94
CA SER A 23 -14.80 2.22 -6.02
C SER A 23 -15.51 2.34 -7.37
N GLY A 24 -15.32 3.45 -8.05
CA GLY A 24 -15.90 3.63 -9.38
C GLY A 24 -15.07 3.06 -10.51
N GLY A 25 -13.99 2.35 -10.19
CA GLY A 25 -13.10 1.78 -11.19
C GLY A 25 -12.10 2.78 -11.77
N VAL A 26 -12.02 3.97 -11.19
CA VAL A 26 -11.10 4.99 -11.66
C VAL A 26 -9.69 4.69 -11.13
N VAL A 27 -8.73 4.62 -12.03
CA VAL A 27 -7.34 4.37 -11.65
C VAL A 27 -6.81 5.56 -10.86
N VAL A 28 -6.22 5.27 -9.70
CA VAL A 28 -5.62 6.29 -8.85
C VAL A 28 -4.10 6.25 -9.08
N PRO A 29 -3.52 7.29 -9.64
CA PRO A 29 -2.07 7.26 -9.93
C PRO A 29 -1.24 7.24 -8.67
N LEU A 30 -0.15 6.45 -8.71
CA LEU A 30 0.76 6.33 -7.59
C LEU A 30 2.12 5.95 -8.16
N ASN A 31 3.18 6.65 -7.73
CA ASN A 31 4.50 6.33 -8.25
C ASN A 31 4.95 4.94 -7.79
N SER A 32 5.94 4.37 -8.45
CA SER A 32 6.31 2.98 -8.24
C SER A 32 6.78 2.68 -6.81
N ARG A 33 7.53 3.59 -6.20
CA ARG A 33 8.00 3.37 -4.82
C ARG A 33 6.85 3.41 -3.82
N ALA A 34 5.95 4.38 -3.99
CA ALA A 34 4.78 4.46 -3.14
C ALA A 34 3.88 3.24 -3.35
N MET A 35 3.78 2.75 -4.58
CA MET A 35 3.01 1.53 -4.86
C MET A 35 3.59 0.33 -4.11
N GLU A 36 4.92 0.15 -4.14
CA GLU A 36 5.55 -0.95 -3.43
C GLU A 36 5.35 -0.82 -1.91
N ALA A 37 5.43 0.41 -1.40
CA ALA A 37 5.19 0.65 0.02
C ALA A 37 3.75 0.32 0.40
N LEU A 38 2.79 0.71 -0.42
CA LEU A 38 1.38 0.42 -0.17
C LEU A 38 1.12 -1.09 -0.20
N LEU A 39 1.68 -1.79 -1.17
CA LEU A 39 1.53 -3.24 -1.26
C LEU A 39 2.09 -3.93 -0.02
N LEU A 40 3.24 -3.49 0.45
CA LEU A 40 3.85 -4.05 1.64
C LEU A 40 2.95 -3.85 2.87
N LEU A 41 2.44 -2.63 3.04
CA LEU A 41 1.57 -2.32 4.17
C LEU A 41 0.26 -3.09 4.12
N VAL A 42 -0.37 -3.13 2.95
CA VAL A 42 -1.66 -3.79 2.79
C VAL A 42 -1.54 -5.31 2.93
N SER A 43 -0.45 -5.88 2.39
CA SER A 43 -0.23 -7.33 2.53
C SER A 43 -0.02 -7.75 3.98
N ARG A 44 0.34 -6.81 4.84
CA ARG A 44 0.50 -7.04 6.27
C ARG A 44 -0.48 -6.21 7.09
N ALA A 45 -1.67 -6.01 6.58
CA ALA A 45 -2.67 -5.18 7.23
C ALA A 45 -2.85 -5.57 8.69
N GLY A 46 -2.86 -4.59 9.56
CA GLY A 46 -3.00 -4.79 11.00
C GLY A 46 -1.68 -5.02 11.73
N GLU A 47 -0.59 -5.26 10.99
CA GLU A 47 0.71 -5.52 11.60
C GLU A 47 1.63 -4.32 11.46
N LEU A 48 2.52 -4.18 12.42
CA LEU A 48 3.54 -3.14 12.35
C LEU A 48 4.55 -3.49 11.26
N VAL A 49 4.76 -2.57 10.33
CA VAL A 49 5.84 -2.67 9.35
C VAL A 49 6.91 -1.67 9.80
N THR A 50 8.06 -2.19 10.18
CA THR A 50 9.13 -1.34 10.70
C THR A 50 9.77 -0.53 9.58
N LYS A 51 10.47 0.54 9.98
CA LYS A 51 11.21 1.36 9.01
C LYS A 51 12.22 0.52 8.24
N LYS A 52 12.88 -0.40 8.94
CA LYS A 52 13.86 -1.30 8.31
C LYS A 52 13.17 -2.18 7.26
N GLN A 53 12.01 -2.74 7.59
CA GLN A 53 11.25 -3.55 6.66
C GLN A 53 10.80 -2.74 5.44
N MET A 54 10.41 -1.50 5.66
CA MET A 54 10.04 -0.60 4.56
C MET A 54 11.23 -0.35 3.64
N LEU A 55 12.40 -0.05 4.22
CA LEU A 55 13.58 0.21 3.42
C LEU A 55 14.00 -1.03 2.61
N GLU A 56 13.97 -2.19 3.24
CA GLU A 56 14.35 -3.43 2.56
C GLU A 56 13.34 -3.84 1.50
N GLY A 57 12.06 -3.61 1.74
CA GLY A 57 11.01 -4.01 0.82
C GLY A 57 10.84 -3.08 -0.37
N VAL A 58 11.08 -1.79 -0.18
CA VAL A 58 10.84 -0.79 -1.23
C VAL A 58 12.13 -0.42 -1.96
N TRP A 59 13.26 -0.43 -1.26
CA TRP A 59 14.57 -0.10 -1.85
C TRP A 59 15.58 -1.21 -1.54
N PRO A 60 15.38 -2.44 -2.05
CA PRO A 60 16.17 -3.60 -1.60
C PRO A 60 17.67 -3.50 -1.92
N SER A 61 18.03 -2.74 -2.93
CA SER A 61 19.43 -2.66 -3.36
C SER A 61 20.02 -1.27 -3.24
N ALA A 62 19.37 -0.40 -2.48
CA ALA A 62 19.78 1.00 -2.41
C ALA A 62 19.93 1.44 -0.97
N VAL A 63 20.81 2.40 -0.74
CA VAL A 63 20.94 3.10 0.53
C VAL A 63 20.17 4.40 0.41
N VAL A 64 19.09 4.53 1.17
CA VAL A 64 18.25 5.72 1.12
C VAL A 64 17.99 6.23 2.52
N GLU A 65 17.66 7.50 2.63
CA GLU A 65 17.34 8.11 3.91
C GLU A 65 15.91 7.81 4.31
N GLU A 66 15.64 7.82 5.62
CA GLU A 66 14.30 7.58 6.15
C GLU A 66 13.26 8.53 5.57
N ASN A 67 13.66 9.74 5.20
CA ASN A 67 12.72 10.70 4.64
C ASN A 67 12.05 10.19 3.37
N ASN A 68 12.69 9.28 2.66
CA ASN A 68 12.08 8.66 1.48
C ASN A 68 10.85 7.84 1.86
N ILE A 69 10.88 7.22 3.03
CA ILE A 69 9.71 6.51 3.53
C ILE A 69 8.57 7.49 3.79
N ASN A 70 8.88 8.61 4.44
CA ASN A 70 7.86 9.64 4.72
C ASN A 70 7.23 10.15 3.43
N GLN A 71 8.03 10.34 2.38
CA GLN A 71 7.50 10.79 1.09
C GLN A 71 6.54 9.77 0.50
N CYS A 72 6.86 8.49 0.60
CA CYS A 72 5.96 7.44 0.12
C CYS A 72 4.66 7.44 0.90
N ILE A 73 4.74 7.56 2.22
CA ILE A 73 3.54 7.56 3.07
C ILE A 73 2.66 8.77 2.75
N LEU A 74 3.26 9.94 2.56
CA LEU A 74 2.49 11.13 2.18
C LEU A 74 1.80 10.94 0.83
N ALA A 75 2.49 10.36 -0.15
CA ALA A 75 1.92 10.11 -1.46
C ALA A 75 0.74 9.15 -1.36
N ILE A 76 0.88 8.09 -0.57
CA ILE A 76 -0.19 7.12 -0.37
C ILE A 76 -1.40 7.78 0.29
N ARG A 77 -1.18 8.53 1.37
CA ARG A 77 -2.27 9.21 2.06
C ARG A 77 -3.01 10.15 1.14
N LYS A 78 -2.28 10.90 0.35
CA LYS A 78 -2.89 11.82 -0.61
C LYS A 78 -3.72 11.07 -1.64
N SER A 79 -3.20 9.97 -2.16
CA SER A 79 -3.92 9.17 -3.16
C SER A 79 -5.19 8.55 -2.62
N LEU A 80 -5.19 8.17 -1.34
CA LEU A 80 -6.36 7.59 -0.70
C LEU A 80 -7.32 8.66 -0.15
N GLY A 81 -6.95 9.93 -0.22
CA GLY A 81 -7.78 11.00 0.31
C GLY A 81 -7.76 11.08 1.83
N GLU A 82 -6.71 10.56 2.47
CA GLU A 82 -6.61 10.59 3.91
C GLU A 82 -6.11 11.94 4.39
N SER A 83 -6.84 12.55 5.34
CA SER A 83 -6.42 13.81 5.95
C SER A 83 -5.29 13.56 6.93
N ALA A 84 -4.45 14.57 7.12
CA ALA A 84 -3.36 14.50 8.08
C ALA A 84 -3.91 14.19 9.48
N GLY A 85 -3.35 13.18 10.12
CA GLY A 85 -3.73 12.81 11.48
C GLY A 85 -5.02 12.02 11.61
N SER A 86 -5.68 11.67 10.51
CA SER A 86 -6.94 10.96 10.58
C SER A 86 -6.77 9.48 10.93
N ASN A 87 -5.63 8.89 10.61
CA ASN A 87 -5.33 7.47 10.84
C ASN A 87 -6.43 6.54 10.29
N ARG A 88 -7.02 6.92 9.18
CA ARG A 88 -8.07 6.12 8.56
C ARG A 88 -7.50 4.90 7.86
N PHE A 89 -6.38 5.08 7.18
CA PHE A 89 -5.73 4.01 6.43
C PHE A 89 -4.39 3.64 7.05
N ILE A 90 -3.51 4.59 7.27
CA ILE A 90 -2.17 4.35 7.74
C ILE A 90 -1.95 5.09 9.06
N MET A 91 -1.52 4.34 10.08
CA MET A 91 -1.15 4.91 11.36
C MET A 91 0.37 4.91 11.47
N THR A 92 0.92 6.07 11.85
CA THR A 92 2.34 6.17 12.15
C THR A 92 2.55 5.67 13.59
N VAL A 93 3.44 4.69 13.75
CA VAL A 93 3.86 4.23 15.07
C VAL A 93 5.20 4.91 15.34
N THR A 94 5.17 5.98 16.10
CA THR A 94 6.32 6.87 16.29
C THR A 94 7.57 6.11 16.70
N GLY A 95 8.65 6.36 15.95
CA GLY A 95 9.95 5.74 16.23
C GLY A 95 10.07 4.30 15.78
N ARG A 96 8.99 3.68 15.27
CA ARG A 96 9.01 2.27 14.91
C ARG A 96 8.68 1.99 13.46
N GLY A 97 7.63 2.61 12.93
CA GLY A 97 7.21 2.35 11.57
C GLY A 97 5.76 2.72 11.32
N TYR A 98 5.08 1.88 10.56
CA TYR A 98 3.72 2.18 10.12
C TYR A 98 2.86 0.94 10.19
N ARG A 99 1.54 1.15 10.27
CA ARG A 99 0.57 0.06 10.31
C ARG A 99 -0.62 0.44 9.41
N PHE A 100 -1.05 -0.51 8.58
CA PHE A 100 -2.25 -0.30 7.79
C PHE A 100 -3.44 -0.71 8.65
N VAL A 101 -4.29 0.25 8.99
CA VAL A 101 -5.35 0.02 9.99
C VAL A 101 -6.73 -0.15 9.38
N ALA A 102 -6.94 0.18 8.12
CA ALA A 102 -8.22 -0.05 7.48
C ALA A 102 -8.44 -1.55 7.26
N PRO A 103 -9.67 -2.05 7.39
CA PRO A 103 -9.94 -3.47 7.13
C PRO A 103 -9.64 -3.82 5.67
N VAL A 104 -9.00 -4.96 5.46
CA VAL A 104 -8.62 -5.41 4.11
C VAL A 104 -9.25 -6.77 3.84
N ILE A 105 -9.88 -6.90 2.68
CA ILE A 105 -10.37 -8.17 2.16
C ILE A 105 -9.41 -8.59 1.06
N THR A 106 -8.90 -9.83 1.16
CA THR A 106 -7.98 -10.37 0.16
C THR A 106 -8.73 -11.34 -0.74
N GLN A 107 -8.62 -11.14 -2.05
CA GLN A 107 -9.21 -12.03 -3.04
C GLN A 107 -8.13 -12.52 -3.98
N THR A 108 -8.26 -13.75 -4.43
CA THR A 108 -7.37 -14.32 -5.43
C THR A 108 -8.13 -14.44 -6.74
N ARG A 109 -7.53 -13.95 -7.83
CA ARG A 109 -8.11 -14.04 -9.15
C ARG A 109 -7.18 -14.79 -10.07
N GLU A 110 -7.75 -15.60 -10.92
CA GLU A 110 -6.96 -16.26 -11.96
C GLU A 110 -6.97 -15.39 -13.20
N SER A 111 -5.78 -15.09 -13.68
CA SER A 111 -5.65 -14.22 -14.83
C SER A 111 -6.13 -14.88 -16.11
N ALA A 112 -6.09 -16.20 -16.14
CA ALA A 112 -6.42 -16.91 -17.36
C ALA A 112 -7.89 -17.14 -17.52
N ASP A 113 -8.58 -16.74 -16.57
CA ASP A 113 -9.88 -16.96 -16.62
C ASP A 113 -10.51 -16.93 -17.85
N MET A 114 -10.31 -17.24 -18.21
CA MET A 114 -10.91 -17.42 -19.02
C MET A 114 -11.11 -18.04 -19.57
N PRO A 115 -11.40 -18.42 -19.81
CA PRO A 115 -11.93 -19.07 -20.64
C PRO A 115 -12.60 -18.83 -21.05
#